data_314308a77ff020b3a17ab04be17dce22
#
_entry.id   314308a77ff020b3a17ab04be17dce22
#
_cell.length_a   1.000
_cell.length_b   1.000
_cell.length_c   1.000
_cell.angle_alpha   90.00
_cell.angle_beta   90.00
_cell.angle_gamma   90.00
#
_symmetry.space_group_name_H-M   'P 1'
#
loop_
_entity.id
_entity.type
_entity.pdbx_description
1 polymer ?
#
loop_
_entity_poly.entity_id
_entity_poly.type
_entity_poly.pdbx_seq_one_letter_code
_entity_poly.pdbx_strand_id
1 'polypeptide(L)'
;MASNGVPLHRDIVAEFASRGLIHDSTDRAELTARSTTSQISAYVGFDPTSDSLHVGNLLGQISLRRLQLLGHRPVVLAGGATGMVGDPSGKSNERNLLDLETLRHNQECQKAQLQKFLDFNCGENSAVLVNNYDWFKDFSLLDFLRDVGK
;
A
#
# COMPACT_ATOMS: atom_id res chain seq x y z
N MET A 1 7.89 -21.59 26.36
CA MET A 1 6.43 -21.41 26.44
C MET A 1 6.10 -20.09 25.76
N ALA A 2 5.63 -20.14 24.53
CA ALA A 2 5.23 -18.93 23.80
C ALA A 2 3.91 -18.46 24.41
N SER A 3 3.88 -17.23 24.91
CA SER A 3 2.66 -16.57 25.37
C SER A 3 1.74 -16.40 24.17
N ASN A 4 0.58 -17.08 24.19
CA ASN A 4 -0.56 -16.81 23.31
C ASN A 4 -1.17 -15.44 23.67
N GLY A 5 -0.38 -14.37 23.64
CA GLY A 5 -0.87 -13.03 23.83
C GLY A 5 -1.48 -12.54 22.53
N VAL A 6 -2.77 -12.19 22.56
CA VAL A 6 -3.40 -11.35 21.56
C VAL A 6 -2.44 -10.20 21.22
N PRO A 7 -2.09 -9.98 19.94
CA PRO A 7 -1.18 -8.89 19.61
C PRO A 7 -1.73 -7.58 20.16
N LEU A 8 -0.92 -6.89 20.94
CA LEU A 8 -1.31 -5.65 21.58
C LEU A 8 -1.40 -4.59 20.46
N HIS A 9 -2.62 -4.27 20.05
CA HIS A 9 -2.83 -3.20 19.06
C HIS A 9 -2.46 -1.87 19.70
N ARG A 10 -1.58 -1.13 19.05
CA ARG A 10 -1.09 0.14 19.56
C ARG A 10 -1.58 1.30 18.70
N ASP A 11 -1.76 2.44 19.33
CA ASP A 11 -2.21 3.67 18.71
C ASP A 11 -1.24 4.12 17.60
N ILE A 12 -1.68 4.00 16.34
CA ILE A 12 -0.91 4.44 15.18
C ILE A 12 -0.83 5.95 15.07
N VAL A 13 -1.84 6.67 15.58
CA VAL A 13 -1.87 8.13 15.55
C VAL A 13 -0.79 8.67 16.50
N ALA A 14 -0.70 8.14 17.74
CA ALA A 14 0.35 8.52 18.67
C ALA A 14 1.75 8.21 18.14
N GLU A 15 1.95 7.02 17.54
CA GLU A 15 3.24 6.63 16.96
C GLU A 15 3.66 7.57 15.83
N PHE A 16 2.75 7.89 14.91
CA PHE A 16 3.07 8.74 13.77
C PHE A 16 3.20 10.21 14.17
N ALA A 17 2.40 10.69 15.12
CA ALA A 17 2.50 12.05 15.66
C ALA A 17 3.84 12.29 16.36
N SER A 18 4.31 11.34 17.17
CA SER A 18 5.60 11.45 17.88
C SER A 18 6.81 11.57 16.95
N ARG A 19 6.64 11.23 15.67
CA ARG A 19 7.67 11.29 14.63
C ARG A 19 7.47 12.42 13.62
N GLY A 20 6.43 13.24 13.79
CA GLY A 20 6.09 14.31 12.84
C GLY A 20 5.60 13.77 11.49
N LEU A 21 5.05 12.56 11.44
CA LEU A 21 4.62 11.91 10.20
C LEU A 21 3.15 12.17 9.84
N ILE A 22 2.42 12.95 10.64
CA ILE A 22 1.04 13.32 10.34
C ILE A 22 1.01 14.73 9.80
N HIS A 23 0.67 14.87 8.52
CA HIS A 23 0.34 16.15 7.92
C HIS A 23 -1.14 16.46 8.11
N ASP A 24 -2.01 15.52 7.72
CA ASP A 24 -3.46 15.66 7.80
C ASP A 24 -4.13 14.32 8.11
N SER A 25 -5.39 14.37 8.57
CA SER A 25 -6.18 13.18 8.88
C SER A 25 -7.66 13.57 8.92
N THR A 26 -8.53 12.74 8.39
CA THR A 26 -9.98 12.95 8.41
C THR A 26 -10.55 12.95 9.81
N ASP A 27 -10.29 11.92 10.61
CA ASP A 27 -10.74 11.80 12.00
C ASP A 27 -9.69 11.07 12.85
N ARG A 28 -8.90 11.85 13.59
CA ARG A 28 -7.85 11.30 14.46
C ARG A 28 -8.40 10.57 15.67
N ALA A 29 -9.50 11.03 16.22
CA ALA A 29 -10.09 10.43 17.41
C ALA A 29 -10.66 9.05 17.10
N GLU A 30 -11.39 8.92 16.01
CA GLU A 30 -11.94 7.66 15.55
C GLU A 30 -10.80 6.68 15.17
N LEU A 31 -9.77 7.15 14.46
CA LEU A 31 -8.62 6.32 14.08
C LEU A 31 -7.85 5.83 15.30
N THR A 32 -7.64 6.68 16.31
CA THR A 32 -7.05 6.28 17.59
C THR A 32 -7.90 5.22 18.28
N ALA A 33 -9.21 5.46 18.41
CA ALA A 33 -10.10 4.51 19.05
C ALA A 33 -10.09 3.14 18.37
N ARG A 34 -10.13 3.11 17.03
CA ARG A 34 -10.08 1.85 16.25
C ARG A 34 -8.74 1.14 16.38
N SER A 35 -7.63 1.87 16.22
CA SER A 35 -6.31 1.26 16.24
C SER A 35 -5.91 0.72 17.61
N THR A 36 -6.47 1.25 18.70
CA THR A 36 -6.21 0.76 20.05
C THR A 36 -7.09 -0.41 20.47
N THR A 37 -8.27 -0.57 19.86
CA THR A 37 -9.25 -1.61 20.22
C THR A 37 -9.21 -2.84 19.32
N SER A 38 -8.76 -2.68 18.07
CA SER A 38 -8.75 -3.77 17.10
C SER A 38 -7.61 -3.64 16.10
N GLN A 39 -7.31 -4.74 15.42
CA GLN A 39 -6.43 -4.70 14.26
C GLN A 39 -7.11 -3.90 13.14
N ILE A 40 -6.39 -2.95 12.58
CA ILE A 40 -6.79 -2.27 11.36
C ILE A 40 -5.87 -2.64 10.20
N SER A 41 -6.36 -2.46 8.98
CA SER A 41 -5.53 -2.54 7.77
C SER A 41 -5.34 -1.15 7.20
N ALA A 42 -4.12 -0.87 6.75
CA ALA A 42 -3.84 0.35 6.00
C ALA A 42 -2.94 0.04 4.82
N TYR A 43 -3.06 0.81 3.75
CA TYR A 43 -2.31 0.59 2.54
C TYR A 43 -1.47 1.79 2.11
N VAL A 44 -0.43 1.48 1.36
CA VAL A 44 0.33 2.46 0.56
C VAL A 44 0.46 1.91 -0.86
N GLY A 45 0.20 2.78 -1.84
CA GLY A 45 0.36 2.46 -3.26
C GLY A 45 1.78 2.70 -3.77
N PHE A 46 2.24 1.79 -4.63
CA PHE A 46 3.51 1.90 -5.34
C PHE A 46 3.28 1.60 -6.81
N ASP A 47 3.57 2.57 -7.69
CA ASP A 47 3.48 2.36 -9.12
C ASP A 47 4.73 1.67 -9.65
N PRO A 48 4.60 0.61 -10.47
CA PRO A 48 5.71 -0.17 -10.97
C PRO A 48 6.38 0.50 -12.20
N THR A 49 6.72 1.78 -12.09
CA THR A 49 7.33 2.58 -13.15
C THR A 49 8.80 2.27 -13.41
N SER A 50 9.45 1.57 -12.49
CA SER A 50 10.82 1.06 -12.61
C SER A 50 11.02 -0.21 -11.78
N ASP A 51 12.10 -0.92 -12.03
CA ASP A 51 12.50 -2.14 -11.31
C ASP A 51 12.97 -1.88 -9.86
N SER A 52 13.04 -0.63 -9.44
CA SER A 52 13.49 -0.23 -8.11
C SER A 52 12.62 0.86 -7.51
N LEU A 53 12.29 0.70 -6.23
CA LEU A 53 11.74 1.75 -5.40
C LEU A 53 12.86 2.73 -5.02
N HIS A 54 12.60 4.01 -5.11
CA HIS A 54 13.54 5.08 -4.76
C HIS A 54 13.33 5.60 -3.34
N VAL A 55 14.20 6.50 -2.89
CA VAL A 55 14.17 7.07 -1.53
C VAL A 55 12.83 7.76 -1.20
N GLY A 56 12.14 8.33 -2.18
CA GLY A 56 10.80 8.91 -1.97
C GLY A 56 9.74 7.88 -1.56
N ASN A 57 9.90 6.62 -1.97
CA ASN A 57 9.01 5.54 -1.56
C ASN A 57 9.34 4.99 -0.15
N LEU A 58 10.54 5.28 0.38
CA LEU A 58 11.02 4.72 1.63
C LEU A 58 10.13 5.14 2.82
N LEU A 59 9.61 6.36 2.81
CA LEU A 59 8.68 6.81 3.85
C LEU A 59 7.43 5.93 3.93
N GLY A 60 6.83 5.58 2.79
CA GLY A 60 5.69 4.67 2.73
C GLY A 60 6.03 3.27 3.22
N GLN A 61 7.20 2.75 2.83
CA GLN A 61 7.68 1.42 3.27
C GLN A 61 7.87 1.38 4.81
N ILE A 62 8.52 2.40 5.37
CA ILE A 62 8.75 2.50 6.82
C ILE A 62 7.42 2.69 7.55
N SER A 63 6.48 3.44 7.01
CA SER A 63 5.15 3.64 7.60
C SER A 63 4.38 2.31 7.68
N LEU A 64 4.38 1.52 6.62
CA LEU A 64 3.80 0.17 6.62
C LEU A 64 4.51 -0.77 7.60
N ARG A 65 5.85 -0.70 7.69
CA ARG A 65 6.60 -1.49 8.68
C ARG A 65 6.22 -1.12 10.10
N ARG A 66 6.08 0.17 10.41
CA ARG A 66 5.64 0.63 11.74
C ARG A 66 4.23 0.15 12.05
N LEU A 67 3.32 0.26 11.10
CA LEU A 67 1.97 -0.27 11.22
C LEU A 67 2.00 -1.77 11.60
N GLN A 68 2.84 -2.57 10.94
CA GLN A 68 3.00 -3.99 11.24
C GLN A 68 3.56 -4.23 12.65
N LEU A 69 4.58 -3.47 13.06
CA LEU A 69 5.16 -3.57 14.41
C LEU A 69 4.18 -3.22 15.54
N LEU A 70 3.16 -2.44 15.23
CA LEU A 70 2.08 -2.09 16.15
C LEU A 70 0.95 -3.14 16.18
N GLY A 71 1.08 -4.26 15.46
CA GLY A 71 0.10 -5.34 15.41
C GLY A 71 -0.99 -5.17 14.35
N HIS A 72 -0.87 -4.17 13.50
CA HIS A 72 -1.82 -3.91 12.40
C HIS A 72 -1.38 -4.57 11.11
N ARG A 73 -2.30 -4.69 10.15
CA ARG A 73 -2.04 -5.34 8.87
C ARG A 73 -1.64 -4.33 7.78
N PRO A 74 -0.39 -4.33 7.34
CA PRO A 74 0.02 -3.52 6.20
C PRO A 74 -0.44 -4.14 4.88
N VAL A 75 -0.95 -3.31 3.98
CA VAL A 75 -1.30 -3.70 2.62
C VAL A 75 -0.43 -2.92 1.65
N VAL A 76 0.31 -3.63 0.85
CA VAL A 76 1.08 -3.07 -0.26
C VAL A 76 0.18 -3.10 -1.50
N LEU A 77 -0.14 -1.94 -2.05
CA LEU A 77 -0.93 -1.83 -3.27
C LEU A 77 0.00 -1.60 -4.46
N ALA A 78 0.12 -2.61 -5.31
CA ALA A 78 0.83 -2.47 -6.59
C ALA A 78 -0.09 -1.79 -7.62
N GLY A 79 0.39 -0.70 -8.21
CA GLY A 79 -0.32 0.08 -9.21
C GLY A 79 -0.24 -0.53 -10.62
N GLY A 80 -0.60 -1.81 -10.80
CA GLY A 80 -0.53 -2.46 -12.12
C GLY A 80 -1.47 -1.82 -13.15
N ALA A 81 -2.71 -1.51 -12.80
CA ALA A 81 -3.63 -0.84 -13.70
C ALA A 81 -3.25 0.63 -13.91
N THR A 82 -2.92 1.35 -12.85
CA THR A 82 -2.51 2.77 -12.92
C THR A 82 -1.20 2.94 -13.69
N GLY A 83 -0.27 2.00 -13.55
CA GLY A 83 0.99 1.98 -14.32
C GLY A 83 0.78 1.79 -15.83
N MET A 84 -0.30 1.10 -16.24
CA MET A 84 -0.68 0.96 -17.66
C MET A 84 -1.30 2.22 -18.26
N VAL A 85 -2.04 2.98 -17.45
CA VAL A 85 -2.72 4.22 -17.90
C VAL A 85 -1.76 5.40 -17.90
N GLY A 86 -0.77 5.40 -17.01
CA GLY A 86 0.14 6.52 -16.79
C GLY A 86 -0.51 7.62 -15.93
N ASP A 87 0.24 8.12 -14.96
CA ASP A 87 -0.20 9.24 -14.13
C ASP A 87 0.08 10.57 -14.86
N PRO A 88 -0.94 11.40 -15.16
CA PRO A 88 -0.77 12.69 -15.80
C PRO A 88 -0.23 13.78 -14.86
N SER A 89 0.03 13.49 -13.59
CA SER A 89 0.45 14.51 -12.63
C SER A 89 1.81 15.12 -12.96
N GLY A 90 1.78 16.26 -13.61
CA GLY A 90 2.81 17.28 -13.57
C GLY A 90 3.94 17.23 -14.60
N LYS A 91 3.89 16.40 -15.67
CA LYS A 91 4.87 16.46 -16.77
C LYS A 91 4.21 16.32 -18.13
N SER A 92 4.41 17.34 -18.96
CA SER A 92 3.85 17.51 -20.32
C SER A 92 4.46 16.61 -21.41
N ASN A 93 5.26 15.61 -21.04
CA ASN A 93 5.78 14.65 -22.01
C ASN A 93 5.01 13.35 -21.89
N GLU A 94 4.48 12.86 -23.01
CA GLU A 94 3.92 11.52 -23.13
C GLU A 94 4.87 10.52 -22.46
N ARG A 95 4.43 9.93 -21.33
CA ARG A 95 5.16 8.81 -20.73
C ARG A 95 5.05 7.65 -21.72
N ASN A 96 6.17 7.06 -22.09
CA ASN A 96 6.17 5.78 -22.78
C ASN A 96 5.37 4.80 -21.91
N LEU A 97 4.22 4.36 -22.41
CA LEU A 97 3.42 3.34 -21.76
C LEU A 97 4.27 2.09 -21.66
N LEU A 98 4.45 1.61 -20.44
CA LEU A 98 5.18 0.37 -20.22
C LEU A 98 4.34 -0.80 -20.73
N ASP A 99 4.98 -1.76 -21.38
CA ASP A 99 4.32 -3.00 -21.74
C ASP A 99 4.05 -3.88 -20.50
N LEU A 100 3.15 -4.84 -20.65
CA LEU A 100 2.73 -5.71 -19.54
C LEU A 100 3.87 -6.55 -18.97
N GLU A 101 4.85 -6.93 -19.79
CA GLU A 101 5.99 -7.73 -19.37
C GLU A 101 6.91 -6.91 -18.48
N THR A 102 7.25 -5.71 -18.90
CA THR A 102 8.03 -4.74 -18.11
C THR A 102 7.33 -4.41 -16.79
N LEU A 103 6.01 -4.16 -16.79
CA LEU A 103 5.26 -3.89 -15.57
C LEU A 103 5.31 -5.06 -14.58
N ARG A 104 5.14 -6.29 -15.05
CA ARG A 104 5.25 -7.50 -14.21
C ARG A 104 6.65 -7.68 -13.65
N HIS A 105 7.67 -7.49 -14.46
CA HIS A 105 9.07 -7.52 -14.03
C HIS A 105 9.32 -6.51 -12.90
N ASN A 106 8.92 -5.26 -13.11
CA ASN A 106 9.07 -4.20 -12.10
C ASN A 106 8.33 -4.53 -10.80
N GLN A 107 7.12 -5.08 -10.88
CA GLN A 107 6.35 -5.50 -9.71
C GLN A 107 7.08 -6.57 -8.90
N GLU A 108 7.65 -7.59 -9.54
CA GLU A 108 8.40 -8.64 -8.83
C GLU A 108 9.68 -8.08 -8.19
N CYS A 109 10.39 -7.17 -8.87
CA CYS A 109 11.54 -6.48 -8.30
C CYS A 109 11.17 -5.64 -7.08
N GLN A 110 10.09 -4.86 -7.16
CA GLN A 110 9.60 -4.05 -6.04
C GLN A 110 9.12 -4.92 -4.87
N LYS A 111 8.43 -6.02 -5.14
CA LYS A 111 8.02 -7.00 -4.13
C LYS A 111 9.22 -7.56 -3.37
N ALA A 112 10.29 -7.94 -4.08
CA ALA A 112 11.52 -8.42 -3.45
C ALA A 112 12.17 -7.37 -2.54
N GLN A 113 12.07 -6.07 -2.89
CA GLN A 113 12.54 -4.98 -2.02
C GLN A 113 11.64 -4.81 -0.80
N LEU A 114 10.33 -4.84 -0.97
CA LEU A 114 9.35 -4.70 0.12
C LEU A 114 9.44 -5.84 1.15
N GLN A 115 9.79 -7.05 0.72
CA GLN A 115 10.03 -8.19 1.59
C GLN A 115 11.21 -8.00 2.56
N LYS A 116 12.09 -7.02 2.32
CA LYS A 116 13.17 -6.66 3.26
C LYS A 116 12.66 -5.82 4.44
N PHE A 117 11.52 -5.14 4.28
CA PHE A 117 10.91 -4.28 5.28
C PHE A 117 9.72 -4.93 5.98
N LEU A 118 8.93 -5.71 5.24
CA LEU A 118 7.66 -6.25 5.67
C LEU A 118 7.73 -7.76 5.78
N ASP A 119 7.09 -8.30 6.79
CA ASP A 119 6.93 -9.73 6.97
C ASP A 119 5.57 -10.17 6.41
N PHE A 120 5.62 -10.99 5.38
CA PHE A 120 4.44 -11.53 4.70
C PHE A 120 3.96 -12.86 5.30
N ASN A 121 4.61 -13.35 6.37
CA ASN A 121 4.32 -14.66 6.94
C ASN A 121 4.40 -14.69 8.48
N CYS A 122 4.05 -13.60 9.16
CA CYS A 122 4.11 -13.48 10.62
C CYS A 122 2.78 -13.72 11.35
N GLY A 123 1.77 -14.27 10.67
CA GLY A 123 0.46 -14.59 11.28
C GLY A 123 -0.60 -13.54 10.94
N GLU A 124 -1.41 -13.14 11.93
CA GLU A 124 -2.60 -12.32 11.72
C GLU A 124 -2.31 -10.94 11.10
N ASN A 125 -1.17 -10.35 11.43
CA ASN A 125 -0.74 -9.06 10.89
C ASN A 125 0.31 -9.19 9.77
N SER A 126 0.36 -10.34 9.10
CA SER A 126 1.17 -10.51 7.89
C SER A 126 0.83 -9.43 6.87
N ALA A 127 1.86 -8.91 6.21
CA ALA A 127 1.67 -8.00 5.10
C ALA A 127 0.93 -8.68 3.94
N VAL A 128 0.16 -7.92 3.20
CA VAL A 128 -0.56 -8.41 2.01
C VAL A 128 -0.12 -7.57 0.81
N LEU A 129 0.19 -8.22 -0.29
CA LEU A 129 0.40 -7.58 -1.58
C LEU A 129 -0.87 -7.74 -2.42
N VAL A 130 -1.43 -6.63 -2.87
CA VAL A 130 -2.57 -6.59 -3.80
C VAL A 130 -2.18 -5.80 -5.05
N ASN A 131 -2.79 -6.14 -6.17
CA ASN A 131 -2.56 -5.46 -7.44
C ASN A 131 -3.89 -4.92 -7.97
N ASN A 132 -3.98 -3.61 -8.19
CA ASN A 132 -5.21 -3.00 -8.71
C ASN A 132 -5.53 -3.47 -10.14
N TYR A 133 -4.58 -3.99 -10.89
CA TYR A 133 -4.84 -4.63 -12.18
C TYR A 133 -5.87 -5.76 -12.05
N ASP A 134 -5.83 -6.56 -10.98
CA ASP A 134 -6.74 -7.66 -10.78
C ASP A 134 -8.20 -7.21 -10.55
N TRP A 135 -8.39 -5.97 -10.15
CA TRP A 135 -9.73 -5.40 -9.96
C TRP A 135 -10.37 -4.92 -11.27
N PHE A 136 -9.54 -4.54 -12.25
CA PHE A 136 -10.00 -3.87 -13.47
C PHE A 136 -9.85 -4.70 -14.74
N LYS A 137 -9.00 -5.73 -14.75
CA LYS A 137 -8.66 -6.50 -15.96
C LYS A 137 -9.88 -7.12 -16.67
N ASP A 138 -10.91 -7.47 -15.90
CA ASP A 138 -12.12 -8.11 -16.42
C ASP A 138 -13.29 -7.12 -16.61
N PHE A 139 -13.06 -5.82 -16.35
CA PHE A 139 -14.07 -4.78 -16.47
C PHE A 139 -14.20 -4.35 -17.93
N SER A 140 -15.38 -4.58 -18.54
CA SER A 140 -15.59 -4.12 -19.92
C SER A 140 -15.76 -2.60 -19.98
N LEU A 141 -15.40 -1.99 -21.12
CA LEU A 141 -15.63 -0.56 -21.34
C LEU A 141 -17.12 -0.19 -21.20
N LEU A 142 -18.04 -1.06 -21.65
CA LEU A 142 -19.47 -0.82 -21.57
C LEU A 142 -19.98 -0.84 -20.13
N ASP A 143 -19.48 -1.77 -19.32
CA ASP A 143 -19.80 -1.83 -17.89
C ASP A 143 -19.28 -0.59 -17.17
N PHE A 144 -18.04 -0.19 -17.44
CA PHE A 144 -17.47 1.03 -16.88
C PHE A 144 -18.29 2.28 -17.24
N LEU A 145 -18.64 2.46 -18.52
CA LEU A 145 -19.45 3.60 -18.96
C LEU A 145 -20.85 3.60 -18.35
N ARG A 146 -21.44 2.41 -18.18
CA ARG A 146 -22.77 2.26 -17.56
C ARG A 146 -22.77 2.62 -16.08
N ASP A 147 -21.79 2.12 -15.34
CA ASP A 147 -21.81 2.11 -13.87
C ASP A 147 -21.04 3.29 -13.25
N VAL A 148 -20.00 3.79 -13.90
CA VAL A 148 -19.10 4.81 -13.40
C VAL A 148 -19.04 6.06 -14.28
N GLY A 149 -19.14 5.92 -15.58
CA GLY A 149 -18.94 6.99 -16.58
C GLY A 149 -20.12 7.95 -16.78
N LYS A 150 -21.05 8.02 -15.84
CA LYS A 150 -22.24 8.92 -15.90
C LYS A 150 -21.90 10.31 -15.42
#